data_8b32431e14c3c9734434d40bb363281f
#
_entry.id   8b32431e14c3c9734434d40bb363281f
#
_cell.length_a   1.000
_cell.length_b   1.000
_cell.length_c   1.000
_cell.angle_alpha   90.00
_cell.angle_beta   90.00
_cell.angle_gamma   90.00
#
_symmetry.space_group_name_H-M   'P 1'
#
loop_
_entity.id
_entity.type
_entity.pdbx_description
1 polymer ?
#
loop_
_entity_poly.entity_id
_entity_poly.type
_entity_poly.pdbx_seq_one_letter_code
_entity_poly.pdbx_strand_id
1 'polypeptide(L)'
;SELEALLTQLKGAFGDRLYVQLFHDRYRWDGRRARVLFISDVPGDDTAVIGSGLLGPVHADEAGTSSVPDDLLREVIASIDDAVEAACAAAREHGLTVHREIERFAGDAERLAVRFTHELRMGTEAVRVWGGESVVRLPDSPGRGGRNQHLALAAARAIAGQDDLLLLAA
;
A
#
# COMPACT_ATOMS: atom_id res chain seq x y z
N SER A 1 -11.83 24.42 -1.66
CA SER A 1 -11.27 23.45 -0.73
C SER A 1 -9.86 23.07 -1.18
N GLU A 2 -9.03 22.51 -0.28
CA GLU A 2 -7.67 22.03 -0.63
C GLU A 2 -7.70 21.03 -1.79
N LEU A 3 -8.75 20.25 -1.85
CA LEU A 3 -8.99 19.26 -2.89
C LEU A 3 -9.25 19.90 -4.26
N GLU A 4 -10.01 20.99 -4.33
CA GLU A 4 -10.24 21.75 -5.58
C GLU A 4 -8.95 22.42 -6.08
N ALA A 5 -8.12 22.90 -5.15
CA ALA A 5 -6.80 23.44 -5.49
C ALA A 5 -5.89 22.35 -6.07
N LEU A 6 -5.84 21.16 -5.46
CA LEU A 6 -5.09 20.02 -5.95
C LEU A 6 -5.59 19.57 -7.34
N LEU A 7 -6.91 19.47 -7.53
CA LEU A 7 -7.50 19.12 -8.82
C LEU A 7 -7.17 20.14 -9.91
N THR A 8 -7.18 21.44 -9.57
CA THR A 8 -6.81 22.51 -10.49
C THR A 8 -5.34 22.41 -10.88
N GLN A 9 -4.47 22.11 -9.91
CA GLN A 9 -3.04 21.94 -10.14
C GLN A 9 -2.75 20.70 -11.00
N LEU A 10 -3.42 19.57 -10.73
CA LEU A 10 -3.32 18.35 -11.53
C LEU A 10 -3.85 18.56 -12.95
N LYS A 11 -4.99 19.23 -13.14
CA LYS A 11 -5.49 19.61 -14.46
C LYS A 11 -4.52 20.53 -15.21
N GLY A 12 -3.87 21.48 -14.52
CA GLY A 12 -2.84 22.32 -15.10
C GLY A 12 -1.62 21.53 -15.59
N ALA A 13 -1.20 20.49 -14.86
CA ALA A 13 -0.07 19.66 -15.22
C ALA A 13 -0.35 18.64 -16.33
N PHE A 14 -1.56 18.07 -16.35
CA PHE A 14 -1.94 16.97 -17.25
C PHE A 14 -2.96 17.38 -18.33
N GLY A 15 -3.46 18.62 -18.27
CA GLY A 15 -4.46 19.15 -19.20
C GLY A 15 -5.80 18.40 -19.12
N ASP A 16 -6.57 18.45 -20.19
CA ASP A 16 -7.88 17.79 -20.30
C ASP A 16 -7.80 16.26 -20.31
N ARG A 17 -6.59 15.69 -20.16
CA ARG A 17 -6.37 14.23 -20.11
C ARG A 17 -6.57 13.65 -18.72
N LEU A 18 -6.66 14.49 -17.69
CA LEU A 18 -6.87 14.03 -16.32
C LEU A 18 -8.36 14.06 -15.98
N TYR A 19 -8.97 12.91 -15.88
CA TYR A 19 -10.29 12.75 -15.29
C TYR A 19 -10.11 12.25 -13.86
N VAL A 20 -10.29 13.16 -12.89
CA VAL A 20 -10.37 12.77 -11.48
C VAL A 20 -11.83 12.87 -11.07
N GLN A 21 -12.42 11.75 -10.74
CA GLN A 21 -13.77 11.72 -10.19
C GLN A 21 -13.69 11.47 -8.69
N LEU A 22 -14.25 12.41 -7.95
CA LEU A 22 -14.41 12.32 -6.50
C LEU A 22 -15.85 11.98 -6.19
N PHE A 23 -16.05 10.78 -5.64
CA PHE A 23 -17.23 10.31 -4.94
C PHE A 23 -18.61 10.70 -5.52
N HIS A 24 -19.37 9.70 -5.91
CA HIS A 24 -20.80 9.67 -6.18
C HIS A 24 -21.34 10.01 -7.56
N ASP A 25 -20.52 10.41 -8.54
CA ASP A 25 -21.07 10.63 -9.87
C ASP A 25 -20.53 9.63 -10.89
N ARG A 26 -21.44 9.25 -11.79
CA ARG A 26 -21.23 8.26 -12.84
C ARG A 26 -20.13 8.71 -13.79
N TYR A 27 -19.17 7.85 -14.03
CA TYR A 27 -18.13 8.08 -15.01
C TYR A 27 -18.76 8.36 -16.38
N ARG A 28 -18.40 9.44 -17.00
CA ARG A 28 -18.67 9.66 -18.42
C ARG A 28 -17.38 9.46 -19.19
N TRP A 29 -17.30 8.35 -19.90
CA TRP A 29 -16.21 8.08 -20.82
C TRP A 29 -16.51 8.75 -22.15
N ASP A 30 -15.57 9.52 -22.69
CA ASP A 30 -15.75 10.25 -23.95
C ASP A 30 -15.24 9.47 -25.19
N GLY A 31 -14.98 8.17 -25.01
CA GLY A 31 -14.49 7.30 -26.09
C GLY A 31 -12.99 7.39 -26.40
N ARG A 32 -12.24 8.14 -25.58
CA ARG A 32 -10.77 8.19 -25.75
C ARG A 32 -10.13 6.90 -25.24
N ARG A 33 -9.01 6.53 -25.83
CA ARG A 33 -8.19 5.42 -25.29
C ARG A 33 -7.59 5.81 -23.96
N ALA A 34 -7.75 4.96 -22.95
CA ALA A 34 -7.09 5.13 -21.67
C ALA A 34 -6.47 3.82 -21.19
N ARG A 35 -5.51 3.96 -20.30
CA ARG A 35 -4.89 2.88 -19.56
C ARG A 35 -4.93 3.26 -18.08
N VAL A 36 -5.33 2.33 -17.24
CA VAL A 36 -5.26 2.46 -15.77
C VAL A 36 -4.04 1.69 -15.30
N LEU A 37 -3.15 2.39 -14.61
CA LEU A 37 -1.97 1.81 -13.98
C LEU A 37 -2.20 1.77 -12.48
N PHE A 38 -2.08 0.59 -11.88
CA PHE A 38 -2.24 0.38 -10.46
C PHE A 38 -0.90 0.15 -9.78
N ILE A 39 -0.78 0.70 -8.57
CA ILE A 39 0.19 0.26 -7.57
C ILE A 39 -0.63 -0.44 -6.48
N SER A 40 -0.32 -1.69 -6.20
CA SER A 40 -1.15 -2.54 -5.35
C SER A 40 -0.49 -2.87 -4.01
N ASP A 41 -1.22 -2.65 -2.94
CA ASP A 41 -0.97 -3.18 -1.60
C ASP A 41 -1.99 -4.27 -1.20
N VAL A 42 -2.91 -4.58 -2.12
CA VAL A 42 -4.00 -5.53 -1.91
C VAL A 42 -3.51 -6.98 -2.09
N PRO A 43 -3.89 -7.93 -1.22
CA PRO A 43 -3.59 -9.33 -1.42
C PRO A 43 -4.15 -9.85 -2.76
N GLY A 44 -3.28 -10.47 -3.57
CA GLY A 44 -3.64 -11.03 -4.87
C GLY A 44 -3.78 -10.01 -6.00
N ASP A 45 -3.47 -8.74 -5.74
CA ASP A 45 -3.43 -7.65 -6.73
C ASP A 45 -4.73 -7.50 -7.53
N ASP A 46 -5.87 -7.79 -6.88
CA ASP A 46 -7.19 -7.71 -7.52
C ASP A 46 -7.56 -6.27 -7.82
N THR A 47 -7.60 -5.94 -9.11
CA THR A 47 -7.95 -4.59 -9.60
C THR A 47 -9.38 -4.17 -9.24
N ALA A 48 -10.25 -5.10 -8.88
CA ALA A 48 -11.59 -4.80 -8.39
C ALA A 48 -11.59 -4.26 -6.94
N VAL A 49 -10.50 -4.45 -6.20
CA VAL A 49 -10.35 -4.04 -4.80
C VAL A 49 -9.38 -2.87 -4.65
N ILE A 50 -8.36 -2.77 -5.51
CA ILE A 50 -7.37 -1.70 -5.46
C ILE A 50 -8.04 -0.33 -5.49
N GLY A 51 -7.65 0.56 -4.56
CA GLY A 51 -8.24 1.89 -4.46
C GLY A 51 -9.75 1.86 -4.17
N SER A 52 -10.22 0.87 -3.41
CA SER A 52 -11.64 0.62 -3.12
C SER A 52 -12.47 0.34 -4.38
N GLY A 53 -11.85 -0.25 -5.39
CA GLY A 53 -12.50 -0.62 -6.65
C GLY A 53 -12.81 0.56 -7.57
N LEU A 54 -12.24 1.74 -7.32
CA LEU A 54 -12.58 2.99 -8.02
C LEU A 54 -12.47 2.90 -9.54
N LEU A 55 -11.47 2.19 -10.06
CA LEU A 55 -11.23 2.01 -11.49
C LEU A 55 -11.14 0.53 -11.88
N GLY A 56 -11.57 -0.34 -10.99
CA GLY A 56 -11.67 -1.76 -11.22
C GLY A 56 -12.77 -2.10 -12.25
N PRO A 57 -12.88 -3.37 -12.65
CA PRO A 57 -14.00 -3.83 -13.45
C PRO A 57 -15.30 -3.60 -12.69
N VAL A 58 -16.20 -2.84 -13.29
CA VAL A 58 -17.51 -2.56 -12.66
C VAL A 58 -18.39 -3.77 -12.87
N HIS A 59 -18.78 -4.42 -11.80
CA HIS A 59 -19.95 -5.29 -11.85
C HIS A 59 -21.16 -4.40 -12.11
N ALA A 60 -21.87 -4.66 -13.20
CA ALA A 60 -23.09 -3.93 -13.52
C ALA A 60 -24.00 -3.89 -12.28
N ASP A 61 -24.32 -2.68 -11.82
CA ASP A 61 -25.37 -2.51 -10.86
C ASP A 61 -26.71 -2.99 -11.45
N GLU A 62 -27.72 -3.24 -10.62
CA GLU A 62 -29.04 -3.68 -11.07
C GLU A 62 -29.70 -2.71 -12.06
N ALA A 63 -29.15 -1.52 -12.26
CA ALA A 63 -29.62 -0.49 -13.18
C ALA A 63 -28.93 -0.54 -14.57
N GLY A 64 -27.94 -1.43 -14.79
CA GLY A 64 -27.31 -1.63 -16.11
C GLY A 64 -26.50 -0.44 -16.64
N THR A 65 -26.11 0.48 -15.79
CA THR A 65 -25.43 1.72 -16.16
C THR A 65 -23.97 1.73 -15.73
N SER A 66 -23.20 0.73 -16.14
CA SER A 66 -21.73 0.84 -16.08
C SER A 66 -21.24 1.77 -17.20
N SER A 67 -20.60 2.85 -16.82
CA SER A 67 -20.04 3.82 -17.75
C SER A 67 -18.54 3.63 -18.00
N VAL A 68 -17.93 2.63 -17.37
CA VAL A 68 -16.52 2.28 -17.60
C VAL A 68 -16.45 1.24 -18.71
N PRO A 69 -15.74 1.50 -19.82
CA PRO A 69 -15.63 0.55 -20.92
C PRO A 69 -14.99 -0.78 -20.46
N ASP A 70 -15.52 -1.89 -20.92
CA ASP A 70 -14.95 -3.23 -20.67
C ASP A 70 -13.56 -3.38 -21.28
N ASP A 71 -13.25 -2.61 -22.34
CA ASP A 71 -11.98 -2.58 -23.05
C ASP A 71 -10.93 -1.66 -22.42
N LEU A 72 -11.22 -1.05 -21.26
CA LEU A 72 -10.25 -0.26 -20.52
C LEU A 72 -9.08 -1.14 -20.04
N LEU A 73 -7.90 -0.88 -20.59
CA LEU A 73 -6.71 -1.62 -20.19
C LEU A 73 -6.33 -1.27 -18.75
N ARG A 74 -6.30 -2.28 -17.91
CA ARG A 74 -5.91 -2.20 -16.49
C ARG A 74 -4.64 -3.00 -16.29
N GLU A 75 -3.64 -2.40 -15.64
CA GLU A 75 -2.35 -3.02 -15.43
C GLU A 75 -1.82 -2.70 -14.03
N VAL A 76 -1.45 -3.72 -13.28
CA VAL A 76 -0.71 -3.56 -12.03
C VAL A 76 0.77 -3.42 -12.39
N ILE A 77 1.34 -2.25 -12.14
CA ILE A 77 2.73 -1.92 -12.50
C ILE A 77 3.71 -2.09 -11.33
N ALA A 78 3.20 -2.15 -10.12
CA ALA A 78 3.98 -2.46 -8.92
C ALA A 78 3.05 -3.00 -7.83
N SER A 79 3.58 -3.89 -7.02
CA SER A 79 2.91 -4.51 -5.88
C SER A 79 3.79 -4.46 -4.63
N ILE A 80 3.21 -4.83 -3.50
CA ILE A 80 3.99 -4.99 -2.26
C ILE A 80 5.05 -6.10 -2.41
N ASP A 81 4.77 -7.13 -3.21
CA ASP A 81 5.73 -8.22 -3.45
C ASP A 81 6.94 -7.74 -4.26
N ASP A 82 6.75 -6.84 -5.22
CA ASP A 82 7.84 -6.20 -5.96
C ASP A 82 8.71 -5.34 -5.02
N ALA A 83 8.09 -4.60 -4.11
CA ALA A 83 8.82 -3.80 -3.12
C ALA A 83 9.63 -4.68 -2.15
N VAL A 84 9.03 -5.77 -1.67
CA VAL A 84 9.71 -6.76 -0.81
C VAL A 84 10.89 -7.41 -1.54
N GLU A 85 10.71 -7.82 -2.80
CA GLU A 85 11.79 -8.42 -3.59
C GLU A 85 12.92 -7.41 -3.87
N ALA A 86 12.58 -6.18 -4.21
CA ALA A 86 13.56 -5.11 -4.41
C ALA A 86 14.39 -4.86 -3.13
N ALA A 87 13.76 -4.84 -1.96
CA ALA A 87 14.45 -4.70 -0.69
C ALA A 87 15.38 -5.88 -0.40
N CYS A 88 14.91 -7.10 -0.68
CA CYS A 88 15.72 -8.31 -0.55
C CYS A 88 16.93 -8.31 -1.51
N ALA A 89 16.71 -7.90 -2.76
CA ALA A 89 17.78 -7.81 -3.76
C ALA A 89 18.83 -6.78 -3.33
N ALA A 90 18.41 -5.59 -2.91
CA ALA A 90 19.31 -4.55 -2.43
C ALA A 90 20.17 -5.03 -1.24
N ALA A 91 19.56 -5.72 -0.27
CA ALA A 91 20.32 -6.27 0.86
C ALA A 91 21.35 -7.32 0.41
N ARG A 92 21.00 -8.21 -0.52
CA ARG A 92 21.93 -9.21 -1.09
C ARG A 92 23.09 -8.57 -1.85
N GLU A 93 22.84 -7.48 -2.59
CA GLU A 93 23.89 -6.70 -3.28
C GLU A 93 24.92 -6.11 -2.30
N HIS A 94 24.50 -5.82 -1.07
CA HIS A 94 25.39 -5.43 0.02
C HIS A 94 26.03 -6.61 0.77
N GLY A 95 25.89 -7.83 0.26
CA GLY A 95 26.49 -9.04 0.86
C GLY A 95 25.79 -9.52 2.13
N LEU A 96 24.58 -9.05 2.41
CA LEU A 96 23.83 -9.43 3.60
C LEU A 96 23.03 -10.73 3.36
N THR A 97 22.94 -11.56 4.38
CA THR A 97 22.02 -12.72 4.38
C THR A 97 20.60 -12.22 4.59
N VAL A 98 19.65 -12.69 3.78
CA VAL A 98 18.29 -12.17 3.75
C VAL A 98 17.28 -13.30 3.93
N HIS A 99 16.35 -13.13 4.87
CA HIS A 99 15.13 -13.88 4.95
C HIS A 99 13.96 -13.05 4.40
N ARG A 100 13.30 -13.57 3.36
CA ARG A 100 12.04 -13.01 2.85
C ARG A 100 10.87 -13.76 3.46
N GLU A 101 10.00 -13.04 4.17
CA GLU A 101 8.76 -13.64 4.64
C GLU A 101 7.79 -13.80 3.46
N ILE A 102 7.23 -14.99 3.31
CA ILE A 102 6.35 -15.32 2.18
C ILE A 102 4.93 -14.84 2.45
N GLU A 103 4.47 -15.03 3.70
CA GLU A 103 3.12 -14.64 4.09
C GLU A 103 3.04 -13.15 4.37
N ARG A 104 2.07 -12.48 3.74
CA ARG A 104 1.78 -11.09 4.05
C ARG A 104 1.23 -10.98 5.47
N PHE A 105 1.78 -10.07 6.26
CA PHE A 105 1.26 -9.81 7.59
C PHE A 105 0.00 -8.95 7.53
N ALA A 106 -0.89 -9.17 8.49
CA ALA A 106 -2.02 -8.31 8.79
C ALA A 106 -2.24 -8.29 10.30
N GLY A 107 -2.74 -7.19 10.83
CA GLY A 107 -3.14 -7.13 12.23
C GLY A 107 -2.69 -5.89 12.99
N ASP A 108 -2.89 -5.94 14.29
CA ASP A 108 -2.61 -4.83 15.20
C ASP A 108 -1.11 -4.54 15.28
N ALA A 109 -0.75 -3.24 15.15
CA ALA A 109 0.64 -2.79 15.08
C ALA A 109 1.47 -3.15 16.31
N GLU A 110 0.89 -3.11 17.53
CA GLU A 110 1.63 -3.47 18.74
C GLU A 110 1.91 -4.96 18.81
N ARG A 111 0.94 -5.79 18.41
CA ARG A 111 1.12 -7.26 18.34
C ARG A 111 2.14 -7.64 17.28
N LEU A 112 2.10 -6.96 16.13
CA LEU A 112 3.08 -7.17 15.06
C LEU A 112 4.48 -6.75 15.51
N ALA A 113 4.63 -5.65 16.24
CA ALA A 113 5.90 -5.23 16.79
C ALA A 113 6.52 -6.31 17.71
N VAL A 114 5.73 -6.90 18.59
CA VAL A 114 6.17 -7.99 19.46
C VAL A 114 6.60 -9.22 18.63
N ARG A 115 5.80 -9.61 17.64
CA ARG A 115 6.10 -10.72 16.74
C ARG A 115 7.41 -10.49 15.99
N PHE A 116 7.54 -9.35 15.30
CA PHE A 116 8.71 -9.05 14.47
C PHE A 116 9.98 -8.93 15.29
N THR A 117 9.94 -8.30 16.46
CA THR A 117 11.10 -8.20 17.34
C THR A 117 11.49 -9.57 17.92
N HIS A 118 10.54 -10.46 18.16
CA HIS A 118 10.83 -11.85 18.52
C HIS A 118 11.50 -12.61 17.37
N GLU A 119 10.95 -12.52 16.15
CA GLU A 119 11.52 -13.15 14.96
C GLU A 119 12.94 -12.65 14.66
N LEU A 120 13.21 -11.34 14.83
CA LEU A 120 14.55 -10.78 14.69
C LEU A 120 15.55 -11.36 15.69
N ARG A 121 15.14 -11.59 16.94
CA ARG A 121 16.00 -12.19 17.98
C ARG A 121 16.31 -13.66 17.71
N MET A 122 15.38 -14.36 17.09
CA MET A 122 15.52 -15.80 16.83
C MET A 122 16.14 -16.08 15.46
N GLY A 123 16.18 -15.09 14.58
CA GLY A 123 16.75 -15.19 13.24
C GLY A 123 18.27 -15.26 13.27
N THR A 124 18.84 -15.82 12.21
CA THR A 124 20.28 -15.92 11.98
C THR A 124 20.71 -15.08 10.77
N GLU A 125 19.74 -14.55 10.04
CA GLU A 125 19.95 -13.68 8.91
C GLU A 125 20.29 -12.24 9.36
N ALA A 126 21.02 -11.52 8.52
CA ALA A 126 21.35 -10.12 8.77
C ALA A 126 20.14 -9.18 8.48
N VAL A 127 19.27 -9.59 7.55
CA VAL A 127 18.09 -8.82 7.17
C VAL A 127 16.88 -9.73 7.05
N ARG A 128 15.77 -9.32 7.64
CA ARG A 128 14.46 -9.96 7.45
C ARG A 128 13.49 -8.94 6.85
N VAL A 129 12.77 -9.33 5.81
CA VAL A 129 11.83 -8.46 5.10
C VAL A 129 10.43 -9.05 5.16
N TRP A 130 9.48 -8.24 5.63
CA TRP A 130 8.06 -8.57 5.70
C TRP A 130 7.26 -7.66 4.78
N GLY A 131 6.26 -8.18 4.11
CA GLY A 131 5.26 -7.43 3.38
C GLY A 131 3.89 -7.55 4.03
N GLY A 132 3.10 -6.48 4.06
CA GLY A 132 1.76 -6.54 4.62
C GLY A 132 1.25 -5.20 5.11
N GLU A 133 0.15 -5.22 5.85
CA GLU A 133 -0.52 -4.03 6.33
C GLU A 133 -0.91 -4.15 7.81
N SER A 134 -0.44 -3.19 8.63
CA SER A 134 -0.84 -3.09 10.03
C SER A 134 -2.09 -2.23 10.20
N VAL A 135 -2.82 -2.46 11.29
CA VAL A 135 -3.93 -1.62 11.73
C VAL A 135 -3.64 -1.07 13.11
N VAL A 136 -4.22 0.08 13.44
CA VAL A 136 -4.15 0.69 14.77
C VAL A 136 -5.55 1.03 15.25
N ARG A 137 -5.78 0.89 16.55
CA ARG A 137 -6.97 1.47 17.18
C ARG A 137 -6.67 2.91 17.55
N LEU A 138 -7.48 3.82 17.01
CA LEU A 138 -7.39 5.21 17.38
C LEU A 138 -8.09 5.44 18.73
N PRO A 139 -7.44 6.10 19.70
CA PRO A 139 -8.11 6.58 20.92
C PRO A 139 -9.04 7.76 20.58
N ASP A 140 -9.88 8.17 21.54
CA ASP A 140 -10.81 9.29 21.36
C ASP A 140 -10.10 10.61 21.00
N SER A 141 -8.86 10.77 21.43
CA SER A 141 -7.98 11.91 21.11
C SER A 141 -6.67 11.40 20.52
N PRO A 142 -6.64 11.05 19.22
CA PRO A 142 -5.44 10.53 18.58
C PRO A 142 -4.39 11.62 18.44
N GLY A 143 -3.11 11.26 18.66
CA GLY A 143 -1.97 12.09 18.34
C GLY A 143 -1.71 12.21 16.85
N ARG A 144 -0.53 12.72 16.50
CA ARG A 144 -0.03 12.75 15.11
C ARG A 144 0.78 11.49 14.83
N GLY A 145 0.67 10.98 13.60
CA GLY A 145 1.42 9.83 13.14
C GLY A 145 0.55 8.90 12.32
N GLY A 146 1.13 7.78 11.92
CA GLY A 146 0.45 6.73 11.16
C GLY A 146 0.77 5.36 11.73
N ARG A 147 0.14 4.32 11.16
CA ARG A 147 0.28 2.93 11.61
C ARG A 147 1.75 2.44 11.57
N ASN A 148 2.52 2.82 10.56
CA ASN A 148 3.93 2.42 10.45
C ASN A 148 4.80 3.10 11.50
N GLN A 149 4.52 4.38 11.82
CA GLN A 149 5.19 5.07 12.94
C GLN A 149 4.84 4.44 14.28
N HIS A 150 3.58 4.02 14.48
CA HIS A 150 3.15 3.32 15.69
C HIS A 150 3.84 1.96 15.81
N LEU A 151 3.88 1.18 14.73
CA LEU A 151 4.59 -0.09 14.66
C LEU A 151 6.08 0.06 15.01
N ALA A 152 6.76 1.04 14.38
CA ALA A 152 8.18 1.31 14.63
C ALA A 152 8.44 1.73 16.08
N LEU A 153 7.58 2.57 16.66
CA LEU A 153 7.71 3.00 18.07
C LEU A 153 7.49 1.82 19.04
N ALA A 154 6.49 0.99 18.79
CA ALA A 154 6.24 -0.20 19.60
C ALA A 154 7.41 -1.19 19.51
N ALA A 155 7.97 -1.40 18.32
CA ALA A 155 9.15 -2.23 18.13
C ALA A 155 10.39 -1.65 18.82
N ALA A 156 10.64 -0.34 18.71
CA ALA A 156 11.75 0.32 19.39
C ALA A 156 11.71 0.13 20.91
N ARG A 157 10.50 0.20 21.51
CA ARG A 157 10.33 -0.11 22.93
C ARG A 157 10.62 -1.55 23.27
N ALA A 158 10.26 -2.48 22.38
CA ALA A 158 10.48 -3.91 22.58
C ALA A 158 11.96 -4.30 22.47
N ILE A 159 12.76 -3.63 21.63
CA ILE A 159 14.21 -3.89 21.46
C ILE A 159 15.09 -2.90 22.25
N ALA A 160 14.53 -2.12 23.15
CA ALA A 160 15.29 -1.15 23.93
C ALA A 160 16.46 -1.84 24.68
N GLY A 161 17.67 -1.28 24.55
CA GLY A 161 18.89 -1.83 25.13
C GLY A 161 19.52 -2.97 24.33
N GLN A 162 19.06 -3.23 23.10
CA GLN A 162 19.67 -4.16 22.15
C GLN A 162 20.20 -3.32 20.96
N ASP A 163 21.51 -3.09 20.96
CA ASP A 163 22.16 -2.19 19.99
C ASP A 163 22.40 -2.86 18.62
N ASP A 164 22.20 -4.17 18.53
CA ASP A 164 22.38 -5.01 17.35
C ASP A 164 21.09 -5.23 16.53
N LEU A 165 19.95 -4.71 17.01
CA LEU A 165 18.67 -4.86 16.33
C LEU A 165 18.11 -3.52 15.86
N LEU A 166 17.61 -3.50 14.62
CA LEU A 166 16.93 -2.37 14.01
C LEU A 166 15.65 -2.85 13.32
N LEU A 167 14.55 -2.11 13.50
CA LEU A 167 13.32 -2.31 12.75
C LEU A 167 12.93 -1.01 12.03
N LEU A 168 12.76 -1.10 10.71
CA LEU A 168 12.22 -0.04 9.86
C LEU A 168 10.81 -0.42 9.41
N ALA A 169 9.85 0.49 9.56
CA ALA A 169 8.50 0.37 9.01
C ALA A 169 8.23 1.52 8.03
N ALA A 170 7.96 1.21 6.76
CA ALA A 170 7.77 2.15 5.66
C ALA A 170 6.38 1.98 4.99
#